data_044017f44ace2c6a8a87b4bcbb2b6968
#
_entry.id   044017f44ace2c6a8a87b4bcbb2b6968
#
_cell.length_a   1.000
_cell.length_b   1.000
_cell.length_c   1.000
_cell.angle_alpha   90.00
_cell.angle_beta   90.00
_cell.angle_gamma   90.00
#
_symmetry.space_group_name_H-M   'P 1'
#
loop_
_entity.id
_entity.type
_entity.pdbx_description
1 polymer ?
#
loop_
_entity_poly.entity_id
_entity_poly.type
_entity_poly.pdbx_seq_one_letter_code
_entity_poly.pdbx_strand_id
1 'polypeptide(L)'
;QSFQSKDVNAAKRQIKSTVEKYHIGWAYFSSGKAEHYAELANYVNSISSTPVAIALDGEWGLSMRMPDTPRFPKNMMLGAVQDDMLIYEYGREMARECKEIGVNVNFAPTADVNSNPLNPVIGTRSFGEDAENVAHKVVAYSRGLEDGGVLSVAKHFPGHGDTEKDSHKTLPIVDRSLASIESIDL
;
A
#
# COMPACT_ATOMS: atom_id res chain seq x y z
N GLN A 1 -0.04 14.56 -4.44
CA GLN A 1 -1.37 14.82 -5.00
C GLN A 1 -1.94 13.53 -5.56
N SER A 2 -3.24 13.27 -5.34
CA SER A 2 -3.93 12.09 -5.86
C SER A 2 -4.49 12.38 -7.25
N PHE A 3 -4.24 11.48 -8.19
CA PHE A 3 -4.76 11.57 -9.56
C PHE A 3 -5.71 10.40 -9.83
N GLN A 4 -6.85 10.69 -10.45
CA GLN A 4 -7.77 9.66 -10.94
C GLN A 4 -7.58 9.50 -12.44
N SER A 5 -7.37 8.27 -12.89
CA SER A 5 -7.04 7.98 -14.28
C SER A 5 -8.25 7.77 -15.20
N LYS A 6 -9.44 8.21 -14.81
CA LYS A 6 -10.64 8.07 -15.66
C LYS A 6 -10.57 8.90 -16.95
N ASP A 7 -9.88 10.05 -16.90
CA ASP A 7 -9.54 10.85 -18.07
C ASP A 7 -8.02 11.09 -18.04
N VAL A 8 -7.29 10.31 -18.81
CA VAL A 8 -5.83 10.38 -18.88
C VAL A 8 -5.34 11.75 -19.34
N ASN A 9 -6.03 12.38 -20.29
CA ASN A 9 -5.63 13.71 -20.78
C ASN A 9 -5.84 14.79 -19.73
N ALA A 10 -6.92 14.75 -18.96
CA ALA A 10 -7.13 15.64 -17.83
C ALA A 10 -6.07 15.42 -16.73
N ALA A 11 -5.77 14.16 -16.41
CA ALA A 11 -4.71 13.81 -15.47
C ALA A 11 -3.34 14.33 -15.94
N LYS A 12 -2.97 14.15 -17.21
CA LYS A 12 -1.73 14.70 -17.78
C LYS A 12 -1.63 16.21 -17.65
N ARG A 13 -2.70 16.96 -17.94
CA ARG A 13 -2.71 18.42 -17.76
C ARG A 13 -2.46 18.83 -16.30
N GLN A 14 -3.12 18.14 -15.36
CA GLN A 14 -2.95 18.41 -13.94
C GLN A 14 -1.53 18.05 -13.47
N ILE A 15 -1.01 16.90 -13.87
CA ILE A 15 0.36 16.46 -13.58
C ILE A 15 1.36 17.50 -14.09
N LYS A 16 1.24 17.92 -15.35
CA LYS A 16 2.13 18.91 -15.96
C LYS A 16 2.17 20.19 -15.13
N SER A 17 1.01 20.77 -14.84
CA SER A 17 0.91 21.99 -14.03
C SER A 17 1.54 21.83 -12.65
N THR A 18 1.38 20.66 -12.02
CA THR A 18 1.93 20.36 -10.69
C THR A 18 3.44 20.19 -10.73
N VAL A 19 3.95 19.42 -11.69
CA VAL A 19 5.40 19.18 -11.87
C VAL A 19 6.15 20.48 -12.17
N GLU A 20 5.65 21.28 -13.13
CA GLU A 20 6.28 22.54 -13.53
C GLU A 20 6.29 23.57 -12.40
N LYS A 21 5.23 23.61 -11.58
CA LYS A 21 5.10 24.61 -10.51
C LYS A 21 5.82 24.23 -9.22
N TYR A 22 5.80 22.93 -8.84
CA TYR A 22 6.21 22.49 -7.49
C TYR A 22 7.41 21.57 -7.49
N HIS A 23 7.87 21.08 -8.65
CA HIS A 23 9.00 20.15 -8.77
C HIS A 23 8.85 18.95 -7.82
N ILE A 24 7.68 18.29 -7.87
CA ILE A 24 7.34 17.19 -6.97
C ILE A 24 8.30 16.00 -7.14
N GLY A 25 8.68 15.36 -6.04
CA GLY A 25 9.47 14.13 -6.04
C GLY A 25 8.62 12.86 -5.97
N TRP A 26 7.30 12.97 -5.67
CA TRP A 26 6.40 11.85 -5.47
C TRP A 26 5.03 12.12 -6.09
N ALA A 27 4.46 11.09 -6.72
CA ALA A 27 3.08 11.10 -7.21
C ALA A 27 2.34 9.84 -6.71
N TYR A 28 1.10 10.02 -6.25
CA TYR A 28 0.22 8.94 -5.85
C TYR A 28 -0.96 8.84 -6.82
N PHE A 29 -1.16 7.66 -7.39
CA PHE A 29 -2.30 7.38 -8.24
C PHE A 29 -3.31 6.53 -7.48
N SER A 30 -4.56 7.03 -7.37
CA SER A 30 -5.54 6.44 -6.45
C SER A 30 -6.32 5.27 -7.02
N SER A 31 -6.64 5.27 -8.30
CA SER A 31 -7.41 4.21 -8.97
C SER A 31 -7.42 4.40 -10.48
N GLY A 32 -7.65 3.34 -11.23
CA GLY A 32 -7.79 3.39 -12.69
C GLY A 32 -7.61 2.04 -13.35
N LYS A 33 -7.24 2.04 -14.63
CA LYS A 33 -6.81 0.85 -15.36
C LYS A 33 -5.28 0.76 -15.34
N ALA A 34 -4.74 -0.46 -15.43
CA ALA A 34 -3.30 -0.70 -15.43
C ALA A 34 -2.59 0.06 -16.57
N GLU A 35 -3.15 0.05 -17.78
CA GLU A 35 -2.61 0.78 -18.93
C GLU A 35 -2.48 2.30 -18.69
N HIS A 36 -3.48 2.89 -17.99
CA HIS A 36 -3.46 4.33 -17.67
C HIS A 36 -2.41 4.67 -16.62
N TYR A 37 -2.16 3.76 -15.66
CA TYR A 37 -1.08 3.93 -14.68
C TYR A 37 0.27 3.95 -15.37
N ALA A 38 0.55 2.97 -16.24
CA ALA A 38 1.79 2.91 -17.00
C ALA A 38 1.99 4.17 -17.86
N GLU A 39 0.93 4.62 -18.54
CA GLU A 39 0.97 5.84 -19.36
C GLU A 39 1.27 7.09 -18.53
N LEU A 40 0.61 7.25 -17.38
CA LEU A 40 0.80 8.40 -16.49
C LEU A 40 2.15 8.37 -15.78
N ALA A 41 2.64 7.19 -15.35
CA ALA A 41 3.97 7.02 -14.76
C ALA A 41 5.08 7.41 -15.74
N ASN A 42 4.99 6.94 -16.98
CA ASN A 42 5.92 7.33 -18.04
C ASN A 42 5.84 8.83 -18.34
N TYR A 43 4.62 9.38 -18.41
CA TYR A 43 4.43 10.80 -18.70
C TYR A 43 5.04 11.69 -17.61
N VAL A 44 4.77 11.43 -16.33
CA VAL A 44 5.31 12.25 -15.24
C VAL A 44 6.83 12.26 -15.24
N ASN A 45 7.47 11.11 -15.46
CA ASN A 45 8.92 11.02 -15.53
C ASN A 45 9.51 11.65 -16.80
N SER A 46 8.77 11.70 -17.91
CA SER A 46 9.21 12.35 -19.16
C SER A 46 9.28 13.86 -19.09
N ILE A 47 8.48 14.47 -18.20
CA ILE A 47 8.41 15.95 -18.07
C ILE A 47 9.11 16.49 -16.82
N SER A 48 9.57 15.59 -15.94
CA SER A 48 10.23 15.96 -14.68
C SER A 48 11.73 16.09 -14.88
N SER A 49 12.36 17.08 -14.24
CA SER A 49 13.81 17.27 -14.25
C SER A 49 14.56 16.25 -13.36
N THR A 50 13.85 15.67 -12.41
CA THR A 50 14.35 14.59 -11.52
C THR A 50 13.35 13.43 -11.54
N PRO A 51 13.81 12.18 -11.35
CA PRO A 51 12.89 11.03 -11.25
C PRO A 51 11.82 11.25 -10.18
N VAL A 52 10.57 10.96 -10.52
CA VAL A 52 9.44 11.04 -9.59
C VAL A 52 9.05 9.63 -9.16
N ALA A 53 9.03 9.41 -7.84
CA ALA A 53 8.56 8.16 -7.28
C ALA A 53 7.04 8.03 -7.46
N ILE A 54 6.59 6.90 -8.01
CA ILE A 54 5.18 6.59 -8.21
C ILE A 54 4.71 5.62 -7.14
N ALA A 55 3.71 6.03 -6.37
CA ALA A 55 3.17 5.26 -5.26
C ALA A 55 1.71 4.85 -5.49
N LEU A 56 1.33 3.71 -4.93
CA LEU A 56 -0.06 3.27 -4.83
C LEU A 56 -0.31 2.55 -3.49
N ASP A 57 -1.60 2.34 -3.16
CA ASP A 57 -2.04 1.40 -2.13
C ASP A 57 -2.43 0.08 -2.77
N GLY A 58 -1.58 -0.91 -2.70
CA GLY A 58 -1.81 -2.26 -3.21
C GLY A 58 -1.65 -3.32 -2.12
N GLU A 59 -2.41 -3.20 -1.01
CA GLU A 59 -2.24 -4.04 0.19
C GLU A 59 -2.40 -5.53 -0.11
N TRP A 60 -3.36 -5.90 -0.97
CA TRP A 60 -3.59 -7.26 -1.45
C TRP A 60 -3.51 -7.35 -2.98
N GLY A 61 -2.59 -6.60 -3.58
CA GLY A 61 -2.34 -6.56 -5.01
C GLY A 61 -2.96 -5.38 -5.74
N LEU A 62 -2.63 -5.26 -7.01
CA LEU A 62 -3.06 -4.15 -7.84
C LEU A 62 -4.59 -4.08 -7.99
N SER A 63 -5.28 -5.22 -7.91
CA SER A 63 -6.75 -5.29 -8.03
C SER A 63 -7.51 -4.49 -6.96
N MET A 64 -6.85 -4.10 -5.87
CA MET A 64 -7.38 -3.16 -4.91
C MET A 64 -7.72 -1.80 -5.56
N ARG A 65 -6.94 -1.40 -6.55
CA ARG A 65 -7.04 -0.09 -7.25
C ARG A 65 -7.39 -0.21 -8.73
N MET A 66 -7.08 -1.35 -9.33
CA MET A 66 -7.19 -1.64 -10.76
C MET A 66 -7.96 -2.94 -10.97
N PRO A 67 -9.29 -2.88 -11.19
CA PRO A 67 -10.14 -4.07 -11.29
C PRO A 67 -9.81 -5.00 -12.48
N ASP A 68 -9.01 -4.51 -13.42
CA ASP A 68 -8.54 -5.22 -14.62
C ASP A 68 -7.24 -6.00 -14.42
N THR A 69 -6.76 -6.10 -13.16
CA THR A 69 -5.56 -6.87 -12.80
C THR A 69 -5.91 -8.14 -12.01
N PRO A 70 -4.96 -9.10 -11.88
CA PRO A 70 -5.19 -10.33 -11.10
C PRO A 70 -5.64 -10.03 -9.68
N ARG A 71 -6.53 -10.87 -9.15
CA ARG A 71 -7.02 -10.75 -7.77
C ARG A 71 -6.32 -11.74 -6.87
N PHE A 72 -5.76 -11.22 -5.80
CA PHE A 72 -5.15 -12.02 -4.74
C PHE A 72 -6.06 -12.03 -3.50
N PRO A 73 -5.86 -13.01 -2.60
CA PRO A 73 -6.54 -13.04 -1.31
C PRO A 73 -6.20 -11.80 -0.47
N LYS A 74 -7.13 -11.41 0.40
CA LYS A 74 -6.83 -10.39 1.41
C LYS A 74 -5.86 -10.92 2.48
N ASN A 75 -5.18 -10.00 3.16
CA ASN A 75 -4.12 -10.31 4.09
C ASN A 75 -4.54 -11.27 5.22
N MET A 76 -5.77 -11.18 5.72
CA MET A 76 -6.28 -12.10 6.75
C MET A 76 -6.23 -13.57 6.29
N MET A 77 -6.51 -13.84 5.01
CA MET A 77 -6.39 -15.18 4.44
C MET A 77 -4.92 -15.59 4.27
N LEU A 78 -4.06 -14.64 3.86
CA LEU A 78 -2.63 -14.86 3.75
C LEU A 78 -1.97 -15.10 5.12
N GLY A 79 -2.50 -14.51 6.19
CA GLY A 79 -2.07 -14.74 7.56
C GLY A 79 -2.22 -16.19 8.05
N ALA A 80 -3.14 -16.94 7.44
CA ALA A 80 -3.32 -18.38 7.73
C ALA A 80 -2.29 -19.29 7.05
N VAL A 81 -1.51 -18.77 6.11
CA VAL A 81 -0.44 -19.52 5.42
C VAL A 81 0.71 -19.78 6.40
N GLN A 82 1.11 -21.04 6.55
CA GLN A 82 2.16 -21.41 7.53
C GLN A 82 3.57 -21.15 7.01
N ASP A 83 3.78 -21.26 5.70
CA ASP A 83 5.08 -21.07 5.06
C ASP A 83 5.27 -19.59 4.66
N ASP A 84 6.10 -18.88 5.41
CA ASP A 84 6.41 -17.46 5.15
C ASP A 84 7.16 -17.24 3.82
N MET A 85 7.77 -18.28 3.25
CA MET A 85 8.35 -18.17 1.91
C MET A 85 7.28 -17.93 0.85
N LEU A 86 6.07 -18.44 1.01
CA LEU A 86 4.96 -18.13 0.09
C LEU A 86 4.52 -16.67 0.20
N ILE A 87 4.62 -16.06 1.39
CA ILE A 87 4.34 -14.63 1.58
C ILE A 87 5.45 -13.76 0.97
N TYR A 88 6.70 -14.21 1.09
CA TYR A 88 7.83 -13.57 0.41
C TYR A 88 7.66 -13.61 -1.12
N GLU A 89 7.35 -14.79 -1.69
CA GLU A 89 7.11 -14.92 -3.14
C GLU A 89 5.89 -14.11 -3.60
N TYR A 90 4.85 -14.01 -2.77
CA TYR A 90 3.73 -13.10 -3.03
C TYR A 90 4.20 -11.65 -3.09
N GLY A 91 5.06 -11.21 -2.18
CA GLY A 91 5.68 -9.87 -2.22
C GLY A 91 6.50 -9.64 -3.49
N ARG A 92 7.26 -10.65 -3.93
CA ARG A 92 8.00 -10.63 -5.20
C ARG A 92 7.08 -10.46 -6.42
N GLU A 93 5.95 -11.17 -6.43
CA GLU A 93 4.97 -11.05 -7.52
C GLU A 93 4.32 -9.66 -7.52
N MET A 94 3.97 -9.11 -6.34
CA MET A 94 3.47 -7.75 -6.22
C MET A 94 4.46 -6.71 -6.74
N ALA A 95 5.75 -6.90 -6.47
CA ALA A 95 6.79 -6.02 -7.00
C ALA A 95 6.88 -6.11 -8.53
N ARG A 96 6.77 -7.32 -9.09
CA ARG A 96 6.76 -7.53 -10.55
C ARG A 96 5.60 -6.77 -11.19
N GLU A 97 4.37 -6.95 -10.68
CA GLU A 97 3.18 -6.26 -11.18
C GLU A 97 3.30 -4.73 -11.05
N CYS A 98 3.77 -4.23 -9.90
CA CYS A 98 4.01 -2.80 -9.68
C CYS A 98 4.97 -2.21 -10.73
N LYS A 99 6.07 -2.89 -10.99
CA LYS A 99 7.08 -2.44 -11.96
C LYS A 99 6.57 -2.39 -13.40
N GLU A 100 5.72 -3.34 -13.78
CA GLU A 100 5.10 -3.35 -15.12
C GLU A 100 4.28 -2.10 -15.42
N ILE A 101 3.70 -1.49 -14.38
CA ILE A 101 2.90 -0.26 -14.50
C ILE A 101 3.65 1.01 -14.05
N GLY A 102 4.97 0.91 -13.82
CA GLY A 102 5.82 2.02 -13.46
C GLY A 102 5.71 2.48 -11.99
N VAL A 103 5.13 1.68 -11.11
CA VAL A 103 5.06 1.91 -9.67
C VAL A 103 6.32 1.40 -9.00
N ASN A 104 6.91 2.21 -8.12
CA ASN A 104 8.14 1.89 -7.39
C ASN A 104 8.02 2.05 -5.87
N VAL A 105 6.83 2.42 -5.38
CA VAL A 105 6.50 2.47 -3.95
C VAL A 105 5.11 1.87 -3.73
N ASN A 106 4.99 0.87 -2.86
CA ASN A 106 3.71 0.33 -2.45
C ASN A 106 3.45 0.66 -0.97
N PHE A 107 2.34 1.35 -0.68
CA PHE A 107 1.89 1.59 0.69
C PHE A 107 1.29 0.31 1.28
N ALA A 108 2.13 -0.68 1.41
CA ALA A 108 1.90 -2.02 1.94
C ALA A 108 3.22 -2.58 2.51
N PRO A 109 3.12 -3.53 3.43
CA PRO A 109 1.93 -4.21 3.96
C PRO A 109 1.18 -3.43 5.03
N THR A 110 -0.06 -3.88 5.33
CA THR A 110 -0.75 -3.52 6.57
C THR A 110 -0.14 -4.30 7.72
N ALA A 111 0.53 -3.59 8.64
CA ALA A 111 1.19 -4.16 9.82
C ALA A 111 0.30 -4.13 11.07
N ASP A 112 -0.90 -3.54 10.96
CA ASP A 112 -1.85 -3.48 12.06
C ASP A 112 -2.26 -4.87 12.53
N VAL A 113 -2.17 -5.12 13.84
CA VAL A 113 -2.68 -6.33 14.48
C VAL A 113 -4.18 -6.16 14.74
N ASN A 114 -5.02 -7.06 14.22
CA ASN A 114 -6.48 -6.99 14.37
C ASN A 114 -6.93 -7.39 15.79
N SER A 115 -6.46 -6.68 16.81
CA SER A 115 -6.74 -6.96 18.22
C SER A 115 -8.18 -6.65 18.63
N ASN A 116 -8.89 -5.81 17.88
CA ASN A 116 -10.32 -5.55 18.06
C ASN A 116 -11.14 -6.10 16.89
N PRO A 117 -11.89 -7.19 17.05
CA PRO A 117 -12.69 -7.78 15.98
C PRO A 117 -13.82 -6.86 15.48
N LEU A 118 -14.18 -5.81 16.23
CA LEU A 118 -15.19 -4.82 15.84
C LEU A 118 -14.58 -3.62 15.09
N ASN A 119 -13.27 -3.63 14.85
CA ASN A 119 -12.62 -2.54 14.13
C ASN A 119 -13.22 -2.38 12.72
N PRO A 120 -13.77 -1.19 12.39
CA PRO A 120 -14.48 -1.00 11.12
C PRO A 120 -13.57 -0.79 9.91
N VAL A 121 -12.26 -0.63 10.12
CA VAL A 121 -11.31 -0.20 9.09
C VAL A 121 -10.29 -1.28 8.75
N ILE A 122 -9.68 -1.90 9.73
CA ILE A 122 -8.59 -2.88 9.54
C ILE A 122 -9.15 -4.25 9.18
N GLY A 123 -9.79 -4.96 10.10
CA GLY A 123 -10.43 -6.23 9.83
C GLY A 123 -9.59 -7.14 8.90
N THR A 124 -10.16 -7.53 7.76
CA THR A 124 -9.52 -8.43 6.78
C THR A 124 -8.30 -7.84 6.06
N ARG A 125 -7.94 -6.59 6.30
CA ARG A 125 -6.70 -5.97 5.81
C ARG A 125 -5.48 -6.39 6.63
N SER A 126 -5.66 -6.74 7.91
CA SER A 126 -4.61 -7.32 8.76
C SER A 126 -4.29 -8.77 8.36
N PHE A 127 -3.07 -9.22 8.66
CA PHE A 127 -2.69 -10.63 8.57
C PHE A 127 -3.23 -11.49 9.73
N GLY A 128 -3.79 -10.88 10.78
CA GLY A 128 -4.39 -11.61 11.89
C GLY A 128 -4.44 -10.84 13.20
N GLU A 129 -4.75 -11.59 14.27
CA GLU A 129 -4.87 -11.07 15.64
C GLU A 129 -3.64 -11.40 16.52
N ASP A 130 -2.76 -12.28 16.04
CA ASP A 130 -1.51 -12.65 16.71
C ASP A 130 -0.38 -11.75 16.21
N ALA A 131 0.21 -10.96 17.11
CA ALA A 131 1.22 -9.96 16.78
C ALA A 131 2.49 -10.57 16.16
N GLU A 132 2.94 -11.74 16.68
CA GLU A 132 4.14 -12.41 16.18
C GLU A 132 3.91 -12.94 14.76
N ASN A 133 2.77 -13.57 14.49
CA ASN A 133 2.40 -14.01 13.16
C ASN A 133 2.28 -12.82 12.18
N VAL A 134 1.63 -11.71 12.60
CA VAL A 134 1.53 -10.49 11.78
C VAL A 134 2.92 -9.98 11.44
N ALA A 135 3.82 -9.89 12.42
CA ALA A 135 5.20 -9.43 12.20
C ALA A 135 5.95 -10.31 11.18
N HIS A 136 5.86 -11.64 11.29
CA HIS A 136 6.47 -12.56 10.32
C HIS A 136 5.94 -12.33 8.90
N LYS A 137 4.62 -12.20 8.72
CA LYS A 137 4.01 -11.94 7.40
C LYS A 137 4.42 -10.59 6.83
N VAL A 138 4.43 -9.55 7.67
CA VAL A 138 4.85 -8.19 7.30
C VAL A 138 6.29 -8.18 6.82
N VAL A 139 7.20 -8.82 7.57
CA VAL A 139 8.63 -8.92 7.20
C VAL A 139 8.81 -9.69 5.89
N ALA A 140 8.15 -10.85 5.75
CA ALA A 140 8.25 -11.66 4.54
C ALA A 140 7.74 -10.90 3.30
N TYR A 141 6.57 -10.27 3.40
CA TYR A 141 5.98 -9.50 2.31
C TYR A 141 6.85 -8.29 1.94
N SER A 142 7.31 -7.52 2.94
CA SER A 142 8.17 -6.35 2.73
C SER A 142 9.47 -6.73 2.02
N ARG A 143 10.14 -7.79 2.48
CA ARG A 143 11.35 -8.30 1.83
C ARG A 143 11.09 -8.71 0.38
N GLY A 144 9.97 -9.38 0.11
CA GLY A 144 9.58 -9.74 -1.24
C GLY A 144 9.42 -8.52 -2.15
N LEU A 145 8.75 -7.46 -1.67
CA LEU A 145 8.60 -6.19 -2.41
C LEU A 145 9.97 -5.56 -2.69
N GLU A 146 10.83 -5.43 -1.67
CA GLU A 146 12.12 -4.75 -1.77
C GLU A 146 13.12 -5.50 -2.64
N ASP A 147 13.22 -6.82 -2.49
CA ASP A 147 14.03 -7.67 -3.36
C ASP A 147 13.51 -7.68 -4.80
N GLY A 148 12.22 -7.39 -5.00
CA GLY A 148 11.60 -7.14 -6.30
C GLY A 148 11.86 -5.74 -6.86
N GLY A 149 12.46 -4.83 -6.07
CA GLY A 149 12.80 -3.45 -6.47
C GLY A 149 11.66 -2.44 -6.29
N VAL A 150 10.72 -2.70 -5.37
CA VAL A 150 9.64 -1.79 -4.98
C VAL A 150 9.76 -1.49 -3.50
N LEU A 151 9.80 -0.21 -3.12
CA LEU A 151 9.83 0.19 -1.72
C LEU A 151 8.54 -0.21 -1.01
N SER A 152 8.68 -0.89 0.12
CA SER A 152 7.57 -1.25 0.99
C SER A 152 7.35 -0.16 2.04
N VAL A 153 6.09 0.06 2.41
CA VAL A 153 5.72 1.02 3.46
C VAL A 153 4.73 0.35 4.41
N ALA A 154 5.25 -0.21 5.50
CA ALA A 154 4.42 -0.77 6.56
C ALA A 154 3.55 0.30 7.20
N LYS A 155 2.28 -0.03 7.48
CA LYS A 155 1.27 0.93 8.00
C LYS A 155 0.25 0.21 8.87
N HIS A 156 -0.40 0.94 9.79
CA HIS A 156 -0.44 2.38 10.02
C HIS A 156 0.20 2.71 11.39
N PHE A 157 1.29 3.39 11.41
CA PHE A 157 1.96 3.78 12.65
C PHE A 157 1.08 4.70 13.53
N PRO A 158 1.03 4.52 14.85
CA PRO A 158 1.69 3.48 15.66
C PRO A 158 0.89 2.17 15.80
N GLY A 159 -0.22 2.00 15.11
CA GLY A 159 -1.14 0.88 15.13
C GLY A 159 -2.59 1.36 15.08
N HIS A 160 -3.41 0.72 14.25
CA HIS A 160 -4.83 1.06 14.03
C HIS A 160 -5.77 -0.12 14.29
N GLY A 161 -5.22 -1.29 14.67
CA GLY A 161 -5.98 -2.54 14.73
C GLY A 161 -6.98 -2.63 15.89
N ASP A 162 -6.82 -1.83 16.94
CA ASP A 162 -7.67 -1.79 18.14
C ASP A 162 -8.72 -0.67 18.13
N THR A 163 -8.63 0.29 17.20
CA THR A 163 -9.48 1.48 17.20
C THR A 163 -10.94 1.16 16.86
N GLU A 164 -11.86 1.86 17.52
CA GLU A 164 -13.31 1.70 17.30
C GLU A 164 -13.88 2.66 16.25
N LYS A 165 -13.09 3.64 15.80
CA LYS A 165 -13.54 4.71 14.92
C LYS A 165 -12.81 4.68 13.59
N ASP A 166 -13.55 4.95 12.53
CA ASP A 166 -13.02 5.09 11.18
C ASP A 166 -12.22 6.39 11.05
N SER A 167 -10.91 6.27 10.81
CA SER A 167 -9.99 7.39 10.62
C SER A 167 -10.33 8.27 9.42
N HIS A 168 -11.13 7.79 8.46
CA HIS A 168 -11.62 8.59 7.35
C HIS A 168 -12.77 9.52 7.71
N LYS A 169 -13.42 9.31 8.86
CA LYS A 169 -14.58 10.07 9.33
C LYS A 169 -14.30 10.91 10.55
N THR A 170 -13.46 10.40 11.45
CA THR A 170 -13.12 11.06 12.71
C THR A 170 -11.67 10.77 13.07
N LEU A 171 -11.06 11.60 13.92
CA LEU A 171 -9.74 11.30 14.48
C LEU A 171 -9.86 10.09 15.42
N PRO A 172 -9.26 8.92 15.11
CA PRO A 172 -9.21 7.81 16.05
C PRO A 172 -8.22 8.14 17.17
N ILE A 173 -8.51 7.68 18.37
CA ILE A 173 -7.62 7.83 19.51
C ILE A 173 -7.11 6.44 19.87
N VAL A 174 -5.80 6.29 19.97
CA VAL A 174 -5.14 5.11 20.54
C VAL A 174 -4.94 5.42 22.03
N ASP A 175 -5.86 4.97 22.88
CA ASP A 175 -5.84 5.22 24.33
C ASP A 175 -5.24 4.01 25.07
N ARG A 176 -3.97 3.74 24.78
CA ARG A 176 -3.19 2.67 25.39
C ARG A 176 -1.87 3.20 25.93
N SER A 177 -1.32 2.51 26.96
CA SER A 177 0.01 2.82 27.47
C SER A 177 1.08 2.56 26.39
N LEU A 178 2.20 3.29 26.46
CA LEU A 178 3.34 3.06 25.55
C LEU A 178 3.80 1.60 25.58
N ALA A 179 3.88 1.00 26.77
CA ALA A 179 4.26 -0.41 26.92
C ALA A 179 3.30 -1.37 26.17
N SER A 180 1.99 -1.05 26.13
CA SER A 180 1.02 -1.84 25.37
C SER A 180 1.20 -1.66 23.86
N ILE A 181 1.49 -0.44 23.42
CA ILE A 181 1.78 -0.16 21.99
C ILE A 181 3.05 -0.88 21.57
N GLU A 182 4.12 -0.80 22.35
CA GLU A 182 5.40 -1.49 22.09
C GLU A 182 5.27 -3.00 22.05
N SER A 183 4.35 -3.58 22.82
CA SER A 183 4.19 -5.05 22.87
C SER A 183 3.30 -5.65 21.79
N ILE A 184 2.47 -4.82 21.13
CA ILE A 184 1.46 -5.32 20.17
C ILE A 184 1.72 -4.76 18.76
N ASP A 185 2.07 -3.46 18.64
CA ASP A 185 2.08 -2.75 17.36
C ASP A 185 3.48 -2.39 16.86
N LEU A 186 4.50 -2.38 17.73
CA LEU A 186 5.89 -2.04 17.46
C LEU A 186 6.82 -3.22 17.74
#